data_a20ce433a66eaeffb280db8d3b9dac9e
#
_entry.id   a20ce433a66eaeffb280db8d3b9dac9e
#
_cell.length_a   1.000
_cell.length_b   1.000
_cell.length_c   1.000
_cell.angle_alpha   90.00
_cell.angle_beta   90.00
_cell.angle_gamma   90.00
#
_symmetry.space_group_name_H-M   'P 1'
#
loop_
_entity.id
_entity.type
_entity.pdbx_description
1 polymer ?
#
loop_
_entity_poly.entity_id
_entity_poly.type
_entity_poly.pdbx_seq_one_letter_code
_entity_poly.pdbx_strand_id
1 'polypeptide(L)'
;MKNLLPLILLVLVFASCNKENPVTPEEKGNNYSKVLTVDSANLKIEMYNNNSSLLYVGYNEIGFKVFVDNAEKKTGFLKYTPIMFHTVGHGHSTPVQNEFTYDNSKGMFTGYVCYSMLSDSSTSFWFADYNYNNEFTIKKKQFNVVLGVGNQMSIWLDLNTNILYYLTLISPKDPRVGLNDFKIILHQTTDNTVYNEVNNAQMYIRPWMPSHGHGSSSNINPTLTSHGKYEGKANLTMSGQWFVYDSIIVNNQTVSTSSLYLVFDAK
;
A
#
# COMPACT_ATOMS: atom_id res chain seq x y z
N MET A 1 -82.36 45.75 16.80
CA MET A 1 -81.75 45.35 15.49
C MET A 1 -80.30 45.46 15.69
N LYS A 2 -79.61 44.31 15.90
CA LYS A 2 -78.21 44.25 16.20
C LYS A 2 -77.46 43.59 15.04
N ASN A 3 -76.61 44.32 14.35
CA ASN A 3 -75.78 43.80 13.25
C ASN A 3 -74.62 42.99 13.82
N LEU A 4 -74.54 41.72 13.56
CA LEU A 4 -73.39 40.86 13.81
C LEU A 4 -72.50 40.88 12.54
N LEU A 5 -71.28 41.38 12.71
CA LEU A 5 -70.23 41.31 11.69
C LEU A 5 -69.41 40.03 11.89
N PRO A 6 -69.21 39.17 10.92
CA PRO A 6 -68.34 38.01 11.11
C PRO A 6 -66.87 38.39 10.97
N LEU A 7 -66.11 38.06 11.96
CA LEU A 7 -64.62 38.19 11.99
C LEU A 7 -64.02 37.08 11.17
N ILE A 8 -63.43 37.40 9.99
CA ILE A 8 -62.69 36.45 9.16
C ILE A 8 -61.26 36.36 9.72
N LEU A 9 -60.97 35.22 10.32
CA LEU A 9 -59.60 34.90 10.80
C LEU A 9 -58.76 34.41 9.65
N LEU A 10 -57.82 35.26 9.19
CA LEU A 10 -56.84 34.93 8.13
C LEU A 10 -55.70 34.12 8.75
N VAL A 11 -55.68 32.80 8.53
CA VAL A 11 -54.55 31.95 8.92
C VAL A 11 -53.45 32.05 7.89
N LEU A 12 -52.36 32.77 8.20
CA LEU A 12 -51.12 32.79 7.44
C LEU A 12 -50.32 31.50 7.71
N VAL A 13 -50.35 30.58 6.75
CA VAL A 13 -49.48 29.39 6.74
C VAL A 13 -48.12 29.83 6.22
N PHE A 14 -47.16 29.99 7.13
CA PHE A 14 -45.74 30.14 6.74
C PHE A 14 -45.22 28.78 6.29
N ALA A 15 -45.13 28.56 4.98
CA ALA A 15 -44.38 27.46 4.41
C ALA A 15 -42.88 27.77 4.59
N SER A 16 -42.31 27.22 5.65
CA SER A 16 -40.83 27.23 5.83
C SER A 16 -40.26 26.24 4.83
N CYS A 17 -39.77 26.74 3.69
CA CYS A 17 -38.87 25.98 2.83
C CYS A 17 -37.51 25.86 3.54
N ASN A 18 -37.28 24.75 4.24
CA ASN A 18 -35.93 24.35 4.56
C ASN A 18 -35.20 24.05 3.23
N LYS A 19 -34.39 25.02 2.78
CA LYS A 19 -33.33 24.73 1.80
C LYS A 19 -32.32 23.80 2.51
N GLU A 20 -32.41 22.51 2.24
CA GLU A 20 -31.32 21.62 2.51
C GLU A 20 -30.12 22.19 1.75
N ASN A 21 -29.11 22.68 2.46
CA ASN A 21 -27.84 22.98 1.86
C ASN A 21 -27.33 21.70 1.21
N PRO A 22 -26.90 21.72 -0.06
CA PRO A 22 -26.29 20.55 -0.66
C PRO A 22 -25.11 20.16 0.23
N VAL A 23 -25.15 18.95 0.77
CA VAL A 23 -24.02 18.36 1.48
C VAL A 23 -22.91 18.29 0.45
N THR A 24 -21.97 19.21 0.55
CA THR A 24 -20.73 19.13 -0.20
C THR A 24 -20.10 17.80 0.21
N PRO A 25 -19.78 16.89 -0.73
CA PRO A 25 -19.06 15.67 -0.36
C PRO A 25 -17.82 16.10 0.40
N GLU A 26 -17.64 15.61 1.62
CA GLU A 26 -16.38 15.77 2.32
C GLU A 26 -15.30 15.26 1.36
N GLU A 27 -14.42 16.16 0.90
CA GLU A 27 -13.18 15.76 0.27
C GLU A 27 -12.50 14.83 1.27
N LYS A 28 -12.47 13.53 0.97
CA LYS A 28 -11.63 12.58 1.71
C LYS A 28 -10.22 13.15 1.65
N GLY A 29 -9.78 13.72 2.77
CA GLY A 29 -8.50 14.39 2.88
C GLY A 29 -7.42 13.47 2.29
N ASN A 30 -6.62 14.02 1.40
CA ASN A 30 -5.50 13.31 0.79
C ASN A 30 -4.47 13.04 1.90
N ASN A 31 -4.43 11.81 2.40
CA ASN A 31 -3.58 11.40 3.53
C ASN A 31 -2.08 11.28 3.16
N TYR A 32 -1.70 11.75 1.99
CA TYR A 32 -0.31 11.71 1.55
C TYR A 32 0.53 12.79 2.21
N SER A 33 1.61 12.39 2.86
CA SER A 33 2.60 13.28 3.47
C SER A 33 3.88 13.29 2.62
N LYS A 34 4.44 14.50 2.44
CA LYS A 34 5.69 14.64 1.66
C LYS A 34 6.84 13.96 2.38
N VAL A 35 7.55 13.10 1.65
CA VAL A 35 8.75 12.39 2.11
C VAL A 35 10.01 13.16 1.74
N LEU A 36 10.15 13.52 0.46
CA LEU A 36 11.33 14.20 -0.05
C LEU A 36 11.02 14.97 -1.34
N THR A 37 11.95 15.84 -1.71
CA THR A 37 12.00 16.49 -3.01
C THR A 37 13.36 16.21 -3.65
N VAL A 38 13.35 15.85 -4.92
CA VAL A 38 14.55 15.71 -5.74
C VAL A 38 14.44 16.62 -6.95
N ASP A 39 15.54 17.23 -7.33
CA ASP A 39 15.61 18.11 -8.49
C ASP A 39 16.89 17.94 -9.28
N SER A 40 16.86 18.25 -10.55
CA SER A 40 17.99 18.33 -11.44
C SER A 40 17.60 19.14 -12.68
N ALA A 41 18.35 20.22 -12.97
CA ALA A 41 18.10 21.11 -14.09
C ALA A 41 16.62 21.55 -14.17
N ASN A 42 15.88 21.03 -15.15
CA ASN A 42 14.47 21.38 -15.42
C ASN A 42 13.46 20.37 -14.85
N LEU A 43 13.89 19.28 -14.17
CA LEU A 43 13.00 18.28 -13.57
C LEU A 43 13.03 18.39 -12.06
N LYS A 44 11.86 18.60 -11.43
CA LYS A 44 11.64 18.48 -10.00
C LYS A 44 10.57 17.42 -9.73
N ILE A 45 10.83 16.55 -8.75
CA ILE A 45 9.90 15.52 -8.31
C ILE A 45 9.74 15.61 -6.79
N GLU A 46 8.51 15.66 -6.35
CA GLU A 46 8.14 15.56 -4.94
C GLU A 46 7.53 14.18 -4.69
N MET A 47 8.08 13.44 -3.75
CA MET A 47 7.62 12.11 -3.34
C MET A 47 6.79 12.22 -2.07
N TYR A 48 5.69 11.48 -2.05
CA TYR A 48 4.75 11.40 -0.94
C TYR A 48 4.50 9.94 -0.58
N ASN A 49 4.24 9.66 0.70
CA ASN A 49 3.78 8.34 1.15
C ASN A 49 2.43 8.47 1.84
N ASN A 50 1.55 7.51 1.62
CA ASN A 50 0.22 7.50 2.24
C ASN A 50 0.34 7.29 3.75
N ASN A 51 -0.30 8.19 4.52
CA ASN A 51 -0.33 8.22 5.98
C ASN A 51 1.03 8.40 6.70
N SER A 52 2.11 8.78 6.00
CA SER A 52 3.42 8.98 6.62
C SER A 52 4.34 9.86 5.79
N SER A 53 5.21 10.62 6.45
CA SER A 53 6.36 11.29 5.84
C SER A 53 7.63 10.42 5.79
N LEU A 54 7.54 9.14 6.20
CA LEU A 54 8.64 8.18 6.19
C LEU A 54 8.35 7.05 5.21
N LEU A 55 9.41 6.40 4.72
CA LEU A 55 9.32 5.16 3.95
C LEU A 55 9.66 3.98 4.87
N TYR A 56 8.89 2.89 4.73
CA TYR A 56 8.99 1.73 5.61
C TYR A 56 9.38 0.48 4.85
N VAL A 57 10.09 -0.43 5.51
CA VAL A 57 10.22 -1.80 5.05
C VAL A 57 8.82 -2.39 4.85
N GLY A 58 8.60 -3.16 3.76
CA GLY A 58 7.30 -3.64 3.36
C GLY A 58 6.56 -2.67 2.43
N TYR A 59 5.24 -2.77 2.37
CA TYR A 59 4.38 -2.06 1.44
C TYR A 59 4.23 -0.57 1.79
N ASN A 60 4.53 0.29 0.79
CA ASN A 60 4.28 1.72 0.82
C ASN A 60 3.45 2.12 -0.41
N GLU A 61 2.36 2.82 -0.20
CA GLU A 61 1.59 3.44 -1.27
C GLU A 61 2.17 4.83 -1.53
N ILE A 62 2.76 5.03 -2.70
CA ILE A 62 3.56 6.20 -3.04
C ILE A 62 2.82 7.09 -4.04
N GLY A 63 2.93 8.39 -3.85
CA GLY A 63 2.51 9.41 -4.79
C GLY A 63 3.69 10.30 -5.21
N PHE A 64 3.65 10.77 -6.45
CA PHE A 64 4.63 11.73 -6.97
C PHE A 64 3.94 12.92 -7.62
N LYS A 65 4.45 14.13 -7.35
CA LYS A 65 4.19 15.31 -8.17
C LYS A 65 5.41 15.58 -9.01
N VAL A 66 5.20 15.77 -10.30
CA VAL A 66 6.27 15.98 -11.30
C VAL A 66 6.16 17.37 -11.86
N PHE A 67 7.27 18.09 -11.92
CA PHE A 67 7.35 19.44 -12.51
C PHE A 67 8.48 19.46 -13.53
N VAL A 68 8.16 19.91 -14.75
CA VAL A 68 9.16 20.18 -15.79
C VAL A 68 9.09 21.67 -16.11
N ASP A 69 10.25 22.35 -16.06
CA ASP A 69 10.37 23.81 -16.19
C ASP A 69 9.42 24.57 -15.24
N ASN A 70 9.32 24.08 -13.97
CA ASN A 70 8.42 24.57 -12.93
C ASN A 70 6.92 24.39 -13.21
N ALA A 71 6.51 23.78 -14.31
CA ALA A 71 5.12 23.46 -14.62
C ALA A 71 4.76 22.04 -14.16
N GLU A 72 3.73 21.91 -13.32
CA GLU A 72 3.23 20.61 -12.86
C GLU A 72 2.70 19.78 -14.03
N LYS A 73 3.11 18.52 -14.09
CA LYS A 73 2.68 17.55 -15.10
C LYS A 73 1.60 16.64 -14.52
N LYS A 74 0.54 16.42 -15.30
CA LYS A 74 -0.65 15.64 -14.92
C LYS A 74 -0.98 14.52 -15.93
N THR A 75 -0.06 14.24 -16.83
CA THR A 75 -0.19 13.22 -17.89
C THR A 75 1.12 12.47 -18.04
N GLY A 76 1.10 11.36 -18.77
CA GLY A 76 2.29 10.52 -18.95
C GLY A 76 2.49 9.55 -17.81
N PHE A 77 3.74 9.14 -17.59
CA PHE A 77 4.12 8.18 -16.56
C PHE A 77 5.45 8.55 -15.92
N LEU A 78 5.64 8.07 -14.69
CA LEU A 78 6.92 8.14 -13.98
C LEU A 78 7.40 6.72 -13.70
N LYS A 79 8.65 6.42 -14.06
CA LYS A 79 9.39 5.23 -13.61
C LYS A 79 10.22 5.61 -12.40
N TYR A 80 10.07 4.82 -11.34
CA TYR A 80 10.83 4.93 -10.10
C TYR A 80 11.61 3.64 -9.90
N THR A 81 12.93 3.74 -9.88
CA THR A 81 13.83 2.57 -9.78
C THR A 81 14.66 2.67 -8.51
N PRO A 82 14.18 2.12 -7.39
CA PRO A 82 14.95 2.04 -6.16
C PRO A 82 16.00 0.94 -6.23
N ILE A 83 17.20 1.24 -5.75
CA ILE A 83 18.34 0.30 -5.69
C ILE A 83 19.01 0.47 -4.33
N MET A 84 19.18 -0.63 -3.60
CA MET A 84 20.01 -0.66 -2.41
C MET A 84 21.45 -1.03 -2.79
N PHE A 85 22.41 -0.28 -2.28
CA PHE A 85 23.81 -0.59 -2.35
C PHE A 85 24.34 -0.98 -0.98
N HIS A 86 25.13 -2.04 -0.96
CA HIS A 86 25.88 -2.49 0.21
C HIS A 86 27.34 -2.13 0.05
N THR A 87 28.01 -1.75 1.14
CA THR A 87 29.45 -1.39 1.12
C THR A 87 30.35 -2.53 0.66
N VAL A 88 29.87 -3.77 0.70
CA VAL A 88 30.58 -4.96 0.19
C VAL A 88 30.45 -5.15 -1.33
N GLY A 89 29.92 -4.16 -2.06
CA GLY A 89 29.93 -4.13 -3.53
C GLY A 89 28.74 -4.81 -4.21
N HIS A 90 27.71 -5.17 -3.48
CA HIS A 90 26.48 -5.74 -4.04
C HIS A 90 25.36 -4.71 -4.05
N GLY A 91 24.47 -4.81 -5.05
CA GLY A 91 23.25 -4.01 -5.13
C GLY A 91 22.07 -4.86 -5.56
N HIS A 92 20.87 -4.52 -5.10
CA HIS A 92 19.62 -5.13 -5.51
C HIS A 92 18.52 -4.09 -5.55
N SER A 93 17.49 -4.36 -6.33
CA SER A 93 16.25 -3.56 -6.32
C SER A 93 15.26 -4.14 -5.29
N THR A 94 14.01 -3.79 -5.42
CA THR A 94 12.92 -4.25 -4.57
C THR A 94 11.62 -4.26 -5.39
N PRO A 95 10.59 -5.02 -5.03
CA PRO A 95 9.31 -4.98 -5.75
C PRO A 95 8.75 -3.56 -5.80
N VAL A 96 8.50 -3.10 -7.00
CA VAL A 96 7.97 -1.76 -7.28
C VAL A 96 7.07 -1.81 -8.50
N GLN A 97 6.03 -1.00 -8.52
CA GLN A 97 5.18 -0.83 -9.68
C GLN A 97 6.00 -0.26 -10.86
N ASN A 98 5.89 -0.87 -12.03
CA ASN A 98 6.72 -0.51 -13.19
C ASN A 98 6.55 0.94 -13.62
N GLU A 99 5.32 1.43 -13.64
CA GLU A 99 4.98 2.79 -14.06
C GLU A 99 3.94 3.38 -13.11
N PHE A 100 4.23 4.58 -12.62
CA PHE A 100 3.29 5.39 -11.85
C PHE A 100 2.52 6.27 -12.82
N THR A 101 1.20 6.14 -12.86
CA THR A 101 0.30 6.93 -13.72
C THR A 101 -0.45 7.97 -12.89
N TYR A 102 -0.89 9.05 -13.55
CA TYR A 102 -1.57 10.14 -12.87
C TYR A 102 -2.98 9.72 -12.45
N ASP A 103 -3.25 9.84 -11.16
CA ASP A 103 -4.55 9.64 -10.54
C ASP A 103 -5.20 11.00 -10.26
N ASN A 104 -6.25 11.33 -11.03
CA ASN A 104 -6.95 12.61 -10.89
C ASN A 104 -7.59 12.79 -9.51
N SER A 105 -8.01 11.70 -8.86
CA SER A 105 -8.65 11.76 -7.53
C SER A 105 -7.66 12.10 -6.43
N LYS A 106 -6.39 11.76 -6.62
CA LYS A 106 -5.28 12.01 -5.68
C LYS A 106 -4.44 13.22 -6.08
N GLY A 107 -4.57 13.69 -7.33
CA GLY A 107 -3.81 14.81 -7.86
C GLY A 107 -2.30 14.53 -8.00
N MET A 108 -1.91 13.28 -8.23
CA MET A 108 -0.50 12.87 -8.34
C MET A 108 -0.35 11.55 -9.10
N PHE A 109 0.86 11.23 -9.53
CA PHE A 109 1.20 9.90 -10.07
C PHE A 109 1.27 8.92 -8.92
N THR A 110 0.49 7.84 -8.95
CA THR A 110 0.38 6.90 -7.81
C THR A 110 0.76 5.49 -8.18
N GLY A 111 1.25 4.77 -7.16
CA GLY A 111 1.63 3.38 -7.25
C GLY A 111 2.13 2.85 -5.91
N TYR A 112 2.93 1.79 -5.94
CA TYR A 112 3.47 1.20 -4.72
C TYR A 112 4.94 0.82 -4.87
N VAL A 113 5.59 0.68 -3.71
CA VAL A 113 6.91 0.05 -3.56
C VAL A 113 6.92 -0.80 -2.28
N CYS A 114 7.58 -1.94 -2.34
CA CYS A 114 7.72 -2.86 -1.21
C CYS A 114 9.19 -2.96 -0.82
N TYR A 115 9.69 -2.05 0.01
CA TYR A 115 11.10 -2.07 0.41
C TYR A 115 11.44 -3.32 1.20
N SER A 116 12.47 -4.04 0.77
CA SER A 116 12.88 -5.32 1.37
C SER A 116 13.76 -5.17 2.60
N MET A 117 14.44 -4.03 2.75
CA MET A 117 15.39 -3.79 3.84
C MET A 117 15.34 -2.34 4.32
N LEU A 118 15.70 -2.13 5.60
CA LEU A 118 15.91 -0.80 6.15
C LEU A 118 17.25 -0.21 5.66
N SER A 119 17.37 1.12 5.69
CA SER A 119 18.65 1.80 5.50
C SER A 119 19.53 1.64 6.74
N ASP A 120 20.81 1.40 6.53
CA ASP A 120 21.83 1.43 7.57
C ASP A 120 22.91 2.43 7.15
N SER A 121 23.15 3.43 8.00
CA SER A 121 24.06 4.54 7.69
C SER A 121 25.53 4.14 7.48
N SER A 122 25.89 2.89 7.82
CA SER A 122 27.25 2.38 7.72
C SER A 122 27.44 1.36 6.58
N THR A 123 26.37 0.61 6.22
CA THR A 123 26.52 -0.57 5.37
C THR A 123 25.56 -0.65 4.18
N SER A 124 24.41 0.00 4.24
CA SER A 124 23.33 -0.23 3.28
C SER A 124 22.54 1.03 2.98
N PHE A 125 22.56 1.47 1.74
CA PHE A 125 21.97 2.75 1.32
C PHE A 125 20.99 2.55 0.18
N TRP A 126 19.80 3.14 0.31
CA TRP A 126 18.85 3.24 -0.79
C TRP A 126 19.13 4.46 -1.64
N PHE A 127 19.16 4.24 -2.95
CA PHE A 127 19.17 5.27 -3.99
C PHE A 127 18.02 5.01 -4.95
N ALA A 128 17.58 6.04 -5.67
CA ALA A 128 16.65 5.86 -6.75
C ALA A 128 16.98 6.70 -7.97
N ASP A 129 16.65 6.12 -9.11
CA ASP A 129 16.51 6.84 -10.37
C ASP A 129 15.03 7.17 -10.59
N TYR A 130 14.79 8.35 -11.12
CA TYR A 130 13.46 8.84 -11.48
C TYR A 130 13.48 9.17 -12.97
N ASN A 131 12.53 8.64 -13.73
CA ASN A 131 12.45 8.90 -15.16
C ASN A 131 11.01 9.25 -15.54
N TYR A 132 10.80 10.48 -16.01
CA TYR A 132 9.51 10.95 -16.48
C TYR A 132 9.44 10.84 -18.01
N ASN A 133 8.46 10.10 -18.55
CA ASN A 133 8.18 9.86 -19.98
C ASN A 133 9.37 9.34 -20.80
N ASN A 134 10.39 8.73 -20.19
CA ASN A 134 11.68 8.38 -20.81
C ASN A 134 12.49 9.59 -21.37
N GLU A 135 12.10 10.81 -21.03
CA GLU A 135 12.73 12.05 -21.52
C GLU A 135 13.56 12.74 -20.44
N PHE A 136 13.02 12.84 -19.23
CA PHE A 136 13.64 13.57 -18.12
C PHE A 136 14.08 12.60 -17.03
N THR A 137 15.33 12.68 -16.62
CA THR A 137 15.89 11.73 -15.63
C THR A 137 16.62 12.43 -14.50
N ILE A 138 16.35 12.00 -13.26
CA ILE A 138 17.15 12.30 -12.07
C ILE A 138 17.75 10.98 -11.59
N LYS A 139 19.06 10.93 -11.37
CA LYS A 139 19.77 9.69 -11.04
C LYS A 139 20.35 9.71 -9.64
N LYS A 140 20.38 8.52 -9.00
CA LYS A 140 21.10 8.19 -7.77
C LYS A 140 20.85 9.15 -6.63
N LYS A 141 19.59 9.50 -6.38
CA LYS A 141 19.23 10.28 -5.19
C LYS A 141 19.01 9.35 -4.01
N GLN A 142 19.80 9.60 -2.95
CA GLN A 142 19.74 8.84 -1.70
C GLN A 142 18.50 9.19 -0.89
N PHE A 143 17.94 8.18 -0.21
CA PHE A 143 16.83 8.33 0.73
C PHE A 143 16.91 7.24 1.82
N ASN A 144 16.07 7.38 2.85
CA ASN A 144 16.06 6.46 3.98
C ASN A 144 14.76 5.65 4.05
N VAL A 145 14.91 4.37 4.42
CA VAL A 145 13.83 3.43 4.73
C VAL A 145 14.02 2.95 6.16
N VAL A 146 12.95 2.95 6.94
CA VAL A 146 12.97 2.57 8.37
C VAL A 146 12.04 1.38 8.61
N LEU A 147 12.13 0.76 9.80
CA LEU A 147 11.15 -0.23 10.23
C LEU A 147 9.83 0.48 10.59
N GLY A 148 8.71 -0.10 10.20
CA GLY A 148 7.37 0.38 10.53
C GLY A 148 6.58 -0.63 11.35
N VAL A 149 5.76 -0.12 12.27
CA VAL A 149 4.83 -0.98 13.02
C VAL A 149 3.81 -1.60 12.07
N GLY A 150 3.60 -2.90 12.17
CA GLY A 150 2.66 -3.66 11.34
C GLY A 150 3.08 -3.83 9.88
N ASN A 151 4.26 -3.33 9.48
CA ASN A 151 4.82 -3.60 8.17
C ASN A 151 5.55 -4.94 8.18
N GLN A 152 5.21 -5.83 7.27
CA GLN A 152 5.77 -7.16 7.21
C GLN A 152 6.03 -7.59 5.77
N MET A 153 7.12 -8.30 5.58
CA MET A 153 7.49 -8.93 4.33
C MET A 153 8.20 -10.25 4.65
N SER A 154 7.83 -11.30 3.93
CA SER A 154 8.52 -12.59 3.97
C SER A 154 9.17 -12.83 2.62
N ILE A 155 10.44 -13.27 2.65
CA ILE A 155 11.24 -13.54 1.45
C ILE A 155 11.76 -14.96 1.57
N TRP A 156 11.59 -15.77 0.51
CA TRP A 156 12.10 -17.14 0.48
C TRP A 156 12.47 -17.58 -0.93
N LEU A 157 13.44 -18.47 -1.02
CA LEU A 157 13.85 -19.12 -2.26
C LEU A 157 13.13 -20.45 -2.41
N ASP A 158 12.45 -20.64 -3.54
CA ASP A 158 12.02 -21.97 -3.96
C ASP A 158 13.20 -22.71 -4.60
N LEU A 159 13.71 -23.71 -3.90
CA LEU A 159 14.89 -24.47 -4.31
C LEU A 159 14.66 -25.33 -5.58
N ASN A 160 13.40 -25.63 -5.93
CA ASN A 160 13.08 -26.43 -7.11
C ASN A 160 13.17 -25.60 -8.40
N THR A 161 12.80 -24.33 -8.33
CA THR A 161 12.73 -23.42 -9.49
C THR A 161 13.82 -22.36 -9.49
N ASN A 162 14.54 -22.19 -8.38
CA ASN A 162 15.50 -21.10 -8.13
C ASN A 162 14.84 -19.71 -8.28
N ILE A 163 13.56 -19.61 -7.94
CA ILE A 163 12.79 -18.36 -7.93
C ILE A 163 12.73 -17.83 -6.50
N LEU A 164 13.06 -16.56 -6.32
CA LEU A 164 12.93 -15.85 -5.06
C LEU A 164 11.56 -15.16 -5.00
N TYR A 165 10.79 -15.45 -3.96
CA TYR A 165 9.45 -14.90 -3.74
C TYR A 165 9.45 -13.85 -2.63
N TYR A 166 8.60 -12.84 -2.78
CA TYR A 166 8.38 -11.74 -1.84
C TYR A 166 6.90 -11.64 -1.53
N LEU A 167 6.49 -12.05 -0.34
CA LEU A 167 5.13 -11.87 0.18
C LEU A 167 5.12 -10.64 1.07
N THR A 168 4.37 -9.62 0.70
CA THR A 168 4.30 -8.36 1.44
C THR A 168 2.91 -8.09 1.96
N LEU A 169 2.78 -7.79 3.26
CA LEU A 169 1.52 -7.41 3.89
C LEU A 169 1.11 -5.99 3.49
N ILE A 170 -0.12 -5.86 2.97
CA ILE A 170 -0.77 -4.57 2.72
C ILE A 170 -1.63 -4.19 3.94
N SER A 171 -2.48 -5.11 4.41
CA SER A 171 -3.31 -4.96 5.62
C SER A 171 -3.57 -6.30 6.29
N PRO A 172 -3.89 -6.33 7.61
CA PRO A 172 -4.02 -5.20 8.52
C PRO A 172 -2.68 -4.70 9.04
N LYS A 173 -2.52 -3.37 9.21
CA LYS A 173 -1.35 -2.77 9.89
C LYS A 173 -1.58 -2.66 11.41
N ASP A 174 -2.84 -2.61 11.84
CA ASP A 174 -3.29 -2.59 13.24
C ASP A 174 -4.37 -3.67 13.42
N PRO A 175 -3.96 -4.95 13.61
CA PRO A 175 -4.90 -6.06 13.70
C PRO A 175 -5.71 -6.01 15.01
N ARG A 176 -6.98 -6.42 14.91
CA ARG A 176 -7.92 -6.43 16.05
C ARG A 176 -8.54 -7.80 16.23
N VAL A 177 -9.04 -8.05 17.43
CA VAL A 177 -9.89 -9.22 17.68
C VAL A 177 -11.08 -9.20 16.72
N GLY A 178 -11.35 -10.35 16.09
CA GLY A 178 -12.39 -10.53 15.09
C GLY A 178 -11.83 -10.66 13.66
N LEU A 179 -12.68 -10.40 12.69
CA LEU A 179 -12.40 -10.59 11.27
C LEU A 179 -11.67 -9.36 10.70
N ASN A 180 -10.42 -9.55 10.33
CA ASN A 180 -9.55 -8.51 9.75
C ASN A 180 -9.48 -8.67 8.24
N ASP A 181 -9.46 -7.56 7.50
CA ASP A 181 -9.13 -7.57 6.08
C ASP A 181 -7.67 -7.99 5.90
N PHE A 182 -7.46 -9.15 5.29
CA PHE A 182 -6.13 -9.69 5.01
C PHE A 182 -5.79 -9.44 3.55
N LYS A 183 -4.90 -8.48 3.31
CA LYS A 183 -4.44 -8.09 1.97
C LYS A 183 -2.95 -8.23 1.87
N ILE A 184 -2.50 -8.90 0.84
CA ILE A 184 -1.09 -9.18 0.55
C ILE A 184 -0.80 -8.94 -0.91
N ILE A 185 0.48 -8.77 -1.23
CA ILE A 185 0.97 -8.76 -2.61
C ILE A 185 2.13 -9.74 -2.75
N LEU A 186 2.13 -10.51 -3.83
CA LEU A 186 3.14 -11.52 -4.11
C LEU A 186 3.93 -11.15 -5.37
N HIS A 187 5.26 -11.09 -5.21
CA HIS A 187 6.20 -10.91 -6.31
C HIS A 187 7.18 -12.07 -6.39
N GLN A 188 7.80 -12.21 -7.58
CA GLN A 188 8.89 -13.14 -7.82
C GLN A 188 10.01 -12.49 -8.62
N THR A 189 11.22 -13.00 -8.43
CA THR A 189 12.40 -12.58 -9.18
C THR A 189 13.39 -13.73 -9.32
N THR A 190 14.24 -13.68 -10.34
CA THR A 190 15.37 -14.61 -10.54
C THR A 190 16.72 -13.92 -10.45
N ASP A 191 16.75 -12.58 -10.43
CA ASP A 191 17.97 -11.78 -10.56
C ASP A 191 18.10 -10.62 -9.54
N ASN A 192 17.09 -10.42 -8.67
CA ASN A 192 17.00 -9.31 -7.71
C ASN A 192 17.02 -7.91 -8.34
N THR A 193 16.73 -7.81 -9.64
CA THR A 193 16.67 -6.53 -10.36
C THR A 193 15.29 -6.25 -10.92
N VAL A 194 14.63 -7.28 -11.49
CA VAL A 194 13.28 -7.22 -12.04
C VAL A 194 12.35 -8.10 -11.19
N TYR A 195 11.28 -7.51 -10.72
CA TYR A 195 10.28 -8.16 -9.87
C TYR A 195 8.95 -8.22 -10.60
N ASN A 196 8.46 -9.44 -10.83
CA ASN A 196 7.20 -9.68 -11.50
C ASN A 196 6.11 -10.00 -10.48
N GLU A 197 4.92 -9.44 -10.68
CA GLU A 197 3.74 -9.76 -9.92
C GLU A 197 3.29 -11.20 -10.23
N VAL A 198 2.98 -11.99 -9.21
CA VAL A 198 2.46 -13.35 -9.39
C VAL A 198 0.93 -13.28 -9.39
N ASN A 199 0.32 -13.56 -10.54
CA ASN A 199 -1.12 -13.40 -10.76
C ASN A 199 -1.90 -14.73 -10.80
N ASN A 200 -1.24 -15.87 -10.56
CA ASN A 200 -1.83 -17.21 -10.69
C ASN A 200 -1.62 -18.07 -9.44
N ALA A 201 -1.35 -17.46 -8.28
CA ALA A 201 -1.20 -18.22 -7.05
C ALA A 201 -2.57 -18.62 -6.46
N GLN A 202 -2.62 -19.81 -5.90
CA GLN A 202 -3.66 -20.24 -4.95
C GLN A 202 -3.09 -20.10 -3.54
N MET A 203 -3.83 -19.45 -2.66
CA MET A 203 -3.36 -19.15 -1.33
C MET A 203 -4.32 -19.68 -0.27
N TYR A 204 -3.75 -20.25 0.80
CA TYR A 204 -4.49 -20.77 1.93
C TYR A 204 -3.87 -20.22 3.20
N ILE A 205 -4.68 -19.61 4.08
CA ILE A 205 -4.23 -19.05 5.34
C ILE A 205 -4.71 -19.88 6.53
N ARG A 206 -3.84 -19.96 7.54
CA ARG A 206 -4.14 -20.64 8.80
C ARG A 206 -3.63 -19.80 9.97
N PRO A 207 -4.47 -18.93 10.55
CA PRO A 207 -4.16 -18.26 11.78
C PRO A 207 -3.96 -19.26 12.93
N TRP A 208 -2.90 -19.06 13.70
CA TRP A 208 -2.52 -19.90 14.83
C TRP A 208 -2.01 -19.03 15.98
N MET A 209 -2.49 -19.27 17.19
CA MET A 209 -2.05 -18.58 18.40
C MET A 209 -1.12 -19.49 19.21
N PRO A 210 0.21 -19.29 19.15
CA PRO A 210 1.17 -20.20 19.78
C PRO A 210 0.99 -20.29 21.30
N SER A 211 0.69 -19.18 21.95
CA SER A 211 0.54 -19.12 23.42
C SER A 211 -0.63 -19.94 23.96
N HIS A 212 -1.63 -20.24 23.13
CA HIS A 212 -2.82 -21.02 23.49
C HIS A 212 -2.93 -22.35 22.75
N GLY A 213 -2.05 -22.61 21.75
CA GLY A 213 -2.00 -23.86 21.01
C GLY A 213 -3.22 -24.14 20.15
N HIS A 214 -3.90 -23.11 19.64
CA HIS A 214 -5.08 -23.26 18.79
C HIS A 214 -5.09 -22.31 17.59
N GLY A 215 -5.85 -22.68 16.56
CA GLY A 215 -6.16 -21.83 15.41
C GLY A 215 -7.51 -21.12 15.54
N SER A 216 -7.90 -20.43 14.49
CA SER A 216 -9.21 -19.82 14.35
C SER A 216 -9.96 -20.37 13.14
N SER A 217 -11.29 -20.35 13.21
CA SER A 217 -12.19 -20.69 12.12
C SER A 217 -12.70 -19.43 11.40
N SER A 218 -13.50 -19.63 10.36
CA SER A 218 -14.17 -18.56 9.60
C SER A 218 -13.20 -17.60 8.90
N ASN A 219 -12.03 -18.10 8.51
CA ASN A 219 -11.09 -17.38 7.66
C ASN A 219 -11.54 -17.44 6.20
N ILE A 220 -11.20 -16.43 5.42
CA ILE A 220 -11.42 -16.40 3.98
C ILE A 220 -10.05 -16.39 3.31
N ASN A 221 -9.76 -17.42 2.53
CA ASN A 221 -8.51 -17.54 1.80
C ASN A 221 -8.36 -16.39 0.80
N PRO A 222 -7.14 -15.82 0.66
CA PRO A 222 -6.91 -14.73 -0.27
C PRO A 222 -7.12 -15.17 -1.73
N THR A 223 -7.83 -14.34 -2.49
CA THR A 223 -8.03 -14.48 -3.94
C THR A 223 -7.46 -13.28 -4.66
N LEU A 224 -6.98 -13.48 -5.89
CA LEU A 224 -6.42 -12.43 -6.72
C LEU A 224 -7.48 -11.35 -6.98
N THR A 225 -7.11 -10.10 -6.73
CA THR A 225 -7.94 -8.93 -7.07
C THR A 225 -7.34 -8.12 -8.21
N SER A 226 -6.04 -7.89 -8.21
CA SER A 226 -5.32 -7.21 -9.30
C SER A 226 -3.80 -7.29 -9.10
N HIS A 227 -3.04 -7.40 -10.17
CA HIS A 227 -1.60 -7.14 -10.17
C HIS A 227 -0.85 -7.71 -8.95
N GLY A 228 -0.88 -9.03 -8.78
CA GLY A 228 -0.23 -9.72 -7.66
C GLY A 228 -0.84 -9.46 -6.28
N LYS A 229 -1.92 -8.69 -6.17
CA LYS A 229 -2.63 -8.41 -4.92
C LYS A 229 -3.71 -9.46 -4.68
N TYR A 230 -3.71 -9.99 -3.47
CA TYR A 230 -4.66 -10.99 -3.02
C TYR A 230 -5.38 -10.48 -1.77
N GLU A 231 -6.68 -10.69 -1.70
CA GLU A 231 -7.51 -10.25 -0.59
C GLU A 231 -8.33 -11.40 -0.02
N GLY A 232 -8.30 -11.51 1.29
CA GLY A 232 -9.03 -12.48 2.09
C GLY A 232 -9.36 -11.90 3.45
N LYS A 233 -9.66 -12.77 4.42
CA LYS A 233 -9.92 -12.33 5.80
C LYS A 233 -9.31 -13.30 6.78
N ALA A 234 -8.60 -12.76 7.78
CA ALA A 234 -8.07 -13.49 8.91
C ALA A 234 -8.91 -13.20 10.16
N ASN A 235 -9.47 -14.24 10.77
CA ASN A 235 -10.22 -14.14 12.01
C ASN A 235 -9.28 -14.36 13.19
N LEU A 236 -9.07 -13.33 14.01
CA LEU A 236 -8.24 -13.37 15.20
C LEU A 236 -9.15 -13.37 16.42
N THR A 237 -9.44 -14.54 17.01
CA THR A 237 -10.52 -14.70 17.98
C THR A 237 -10.21 -14.20 19.38
N MET A 238 -8.95 -13.84 19.65
CA MET A 238 -8.48 -13.33 20.94
C MET A 238 -7.42 -12.26 20.74
N SER A 239 -7.21 -11.40 21.74
CA SER A 239 -6.07 -10.50 21.76
C SER A 239 -4.76 -11.25 21.99
N GLY A 240 -3.65 -10.70 21.51
CA GLY A 240 -2.31 -11.27 21.59
C GLY A 240 -1.73 -11.65 20.25
N GLN A 241 -0.62 -12.39 20.29
CA GLN A 241 0.17 -12.70 19.10
C GLN A 241 -0.38 -13.90 18.35
N TRP A 242 -0.62 -13.69 17.06
CA TRP A 242 -1.04 -14.70 16.08
C TRP A 242 -0.01 -14.84 14.98
N PHE A 243 0.22 -16.09 14.55
CA PHE A 243 0.95 -16.42 13.33
C PHE A 243 -0.04 -16.79 12.25
N VAL A 244 -0.10 -16.04 11.17
CA VAL A 244 -0.91 -16.40 10.01
C VAL A 244 0.01 -17.11 9.04
N TYR A 245 -0.07 -18.43 9.02
CA TYR A 245 0.67 -19.28 8.09
C TYR A 245 0.05 -19.20 6.72
N ASP A 246 0.90 -19.05 5.71
CA ASP A 246 0.51 -18.95 4.30
C ASP A 246 1.02 -20.15 3.52
N SER A 247 0.09 -20.90 2.90
CA SER A 247 0.43 -21.94 1.92
C SER A 247 0.14 -21.40 0.54
N ILE A 248 1.17 -21.33 -0.31
CA ILE A 248 1.12 -20.70 -1.62
C ILE A 248 1.46 -21.75 -2.68
N ILE A 249 0.56 -21.89 -3.65
CA ILE A 249 0.69 -22.82 -4.78
C ILE A 249 0.74 -21.98 -6.06
N VAL A 250 1.79 -22.16 -6.86
CA VAL A 250 1.96 -21.52 -8.17
C VAL A 250 2.19 -22.63 -9.20
N ASN A 251 1.45 -22.60 -10.31
CA ASN A 251 1.54 -23.62 -11.36
C ASN A 251 1.39 -25.07 -10.83
N ASN A 252 0.47 -25.29 -9.89
CA ASN A 252 0.20 -26.57 -9.21
C ASN A 252 1.37 -27.09 -8.35
N GLN A 253 2.33 -26.26 -8.01
CA GLN A 253 3.43 -26.60 -7.10
C GLN A 253 3.38 -25.73 -5.86
N THR A 254 3.52 -26.33 -4.68
CA THR A 254 3.65 -25.57 -3.43
C THR A 254 5.03 -24.91 -3.40
N VAL A 255 5.04 -23.58 -3.44
CA VAL A 255 6.28 -22.77 -3.46
C VAL A 255 6.61 -22.20 -2.08
N SER A 256 5.64 -22.14 -1.15
CA SER A 256 5.85 -21.67 0.22
C SER A 256 6.54 -22.71 1.09
N THR A 257 7.31 -22.28 2.06
CA THR A 257 7.87 -23.13 3.11
C THR A 257 6.86 -23.36 4.22
N SER A 258 7.03 -24.44 5.00
CA SER A 258 6.17 -24.75 6.16
C SER A 258 6.30 -23.73 7.29
N SER A 259 7.34 -22.90 7.27
CA SER A 259 7.61 -21.84 8.25
C SER A 259 7.24 -20.43 7.74
N LEU A 260 6.59 -20.32 6.57
CA LEU A 260 6.12 -19.04 6.05
C LEU A 260 4.90 -18.58 6.85
N TYR A 261 5.03 -17.46 7.54
CA TYR A 261 3.92 -16.83 8.27
C TYR A 261 4.15 -15.32 8.42
N LEU A 262 3.04 -14.62 8.65
CA LEU A 262 3.02 -13.21 9.07
C LEU A 262 2.59 -13.15 10.54
N VAL A 263 3.13 -12.19 11.30
CA VAL A 263 2.88 -12.04 12.74
C VAL A 263 1.93 -10.88 12.99
N PHE A 264 0.89 -11.11 13.77
CA PHE A 264 -0.09 -10.10 14.16
C PHE A 264 -0.23 -10.05 15.67
N ASP A 265 -0.18 -8.85 16.25
CA ASP A 265 -0.49 -8.58 17.65
C ASP A 265 -1.90 -7.98 17.71
N ALA A 266 -2.92 -8.84 17.83
CA ALA A 266 -4.32 -8.44 17.88
C ALA A 266 -4.65 -7.72 19.19
N LYS A 267 -5.32 -6.56 19.08
CA LYS A 267 -5.77 -5.73 20.21
C LYS A 267 -7.26 -5.92 20.48
#